data_c23489646680663f09877a621c6e156b
#
_entry.id   c23489646680663f09877a621c6e156b
#
_cell.length_a   1.000
_cell.length_b   1.000
_cell.length_c   1.000
_cell.angle_alpha   90.00
_cell.angle_beta   90.00
_cell.angle_gamma   90.00
#
_symmetry.space_group_name_H-M   'P 1'
#
loop_
_entity.id
_entity.type
_entity.pdbx_description
1 polymer ?
#
loop_
_entity_poly.entity_id
_entity_poly.type
_entity_poly.pdbx_seq_one_letter_code
_entity_poly.pdbx_strand_id
1 'polypeptide(L)'
;MNIGHPLLCGCIFYTVLIDKNSWKIYNYSIAYKNKRKGENLLEKFLNKMERKFGRYAIPGLMKYICVLYIIGLFINIASPQVYYYYLSLNPYRILHGEVWRLVTFLIQSPNSNVIFFIFTLYLYYMLGQTLEHVWGAFRFNLYYFAGVLFTIIGSFVVYFMTGQVYLMDTYYINMSLFLAFAFIFPDMEMLLMFLIPIKIKWLAYLD
;
A
#
# COMPACT_ATOMS: atom_id res chain seq x y z
N MET A 1 28.95 23.24 -12.20
CA MET A 1 27.76 22.88 -12.97
C MET A 1 26.63 22.55 -12.00
N ASN A 2 25.68 23.47 -11.94
CA ASN A 2 24.55 23.43 -10.99
C ASN A 2 23.52 22.39 -11.42
N ILE A 3 23.27 21.39 -10.59
CA ILE A 3 22.08 20.55 -10.71
C ILE A 3 21.11 21.02 -9.62
N GLY A 4 20.17 21.88 -10.03
CA GLY A 4 19.11 22.37 -9.17
C GLY A 4 18.18 21.24 -8.76
N HIS A 5 18.06 21.00 -7.46
CA HIS A 5 17.04 20.12 -6.88
C HIS A 5 15.77 20.93 -6.56
N PRO A 6 14.61 20.57 -7.11
CA PRO A 6 13.32 21.12 -6.70
C PRO A 6 12.68 20.21 -5.64
N LEU A 7 13.16 20.24 -4.39
CA LEU A 7 12.59 19.42 -3.32
C LEU A 7 12.77 20.06 -1.93
N LEU A 8 12.51 21.36 -1.78
CA LEU A 8 12.73 22.03 -0.49
C LEU A 8 11.51 22.13 0.44
N CYS A 9 10.32 21.69 0.06
CA CYS A 9 9.14 21.81 0.93
C CYS A 9 8.67 20.49 1.59
N GLY A 10 9.15 19.33 1.12
CA GLY A 10 8.87 18.02 1.73
C GLY A 10 9.99 17.52 2.66
N CYS A 11 11.16 18.14 2.62
CA CYS A 11 12.38 17.61 3.25
C CYS A 11 12.45 17.82 4.76
N ILE A 12 11.83 18.84 5.32
CA ILE A 12 12.03 19.18 6.75
C ILE A 12 11.35 18.16 7.68
N PHE A 13 10.18 17.62 7.31
CA PHE A 13 9.54 16.53 8.08
C PHE A 13 10.19 15.16 7.83
N TYR A 14 10.79 14.98 6.68
CA TYR A 14 11.50 13.75 6.31
C TYR A 14 12.83 13.60 7.04
N THR A 15 13.53 14.70 7.30
CA THR A 15 14.90 14.68 7.84
C THR A 15 14.96 14.27 9.30
N VAL A 16 13.95 14.57 10.11
CA VAL A 16 13.97 14.29 11.56
C VAL A 16 13.71 12.81 11.89
N LEU A 17 12.98 12.07 11.04
CA LEU A 17 12.65 10.66 11.28
C LEU A 17 13.53 9.68 10.50
N ILE A 18 14.19 10.12 9.43
CA ILE A 18 14.93 9.24 8.50
C ILE A 18 16.43 9.21 8.81
N ASP A 19 17.00 10.20 9.47
CA ASP A 19 18.46 10.31 9.58
C ASP A 19 19.13 9.13 10.31
N LYS A 20 18.46 8.52 11.30
CA LYS A 20 18.97 7.31 11.98
C LYS A 20 18.70 6.00 11.23
N ASN A 21 17.67 5.94 10.37
CA ASN A 21 17.23 4.72 9.68
C ASN A 21 17.53 4.70 8.18
N SER A 22 17.83 5.84 7.58
CA SER A 22 18.15 5.97 6.16
C SER A 22 19.33 5.08 5.74
N TRP A 23 20.37 5.02 6.57
CA TRP A 23 21.52 4.13 6.37
C TRP A 23 21.14 2.64 6.48
N LYS A 24 20.24 2.29 7.40
CA LYS A 24 19.72 0.92 7.52
C LYS A 24 18.90 0.54 6.27
N ILE A 25 18.00 1.39 5.81
CA ILE A 25 17.22 1.17 4.58
C ILE A 25 18.12 0.98 3.38
N TYR A 26 19.15 1.81 3.24
CA TYR A 26 20.14 1.71 2.18
C TYR A 26 20.89 0.38 2.22
N ASN A 27 21.37 -0.04 3.39
CA ASN A 27 22.08 -1.31 3.55
C ASN A 27 21.17 -2.53 3.33
N TYR A 28 19.92 -2.49 3.82
CA TYR A 28 18.94 -3.55 3.52
C TYR A 28 18.62 -3.62 2.03
N SER A 29 18.51 -2.49 1.35
CA SER A 29 18.30 -2.42 -0.09
C SER A 29 19.47 -3.07 -0.86
N ILE A 30 20.72 -2.81 -0.46
CA ILE A 30 21.90 -3.42 -1.05
C ILE A 30 21.95 -4.91 -0.74
N ALA A 31 21.74 -5.31 0.52
CA ALA A 31 21.72 -6.71 0.93
C ALA A 31 20.63 -7.50 0.19
N TYR A 32 19.46 -6.93 0.02
CA TYR A 32 18.37 -7.52 -0.75
C TYR A 32 18.74 -7.65 -2.24
N LYS A 33 19.33 -6.61 -2.86
CA LYS A 33 19.81 -6.65 -4.24
C LYS A 33 20.92 -7.70 -4.44
N ASN A 34 21.81 -7.87 -3.46
CA ASN A 34 22.88 -8.87 -3.52
C ASN A 34 22.34 -10.30 -3.33
N LYS A 35 21.33 -10.50 -2.47
CA LYS A 35 20.67 -11.79 -2.26
C LYS A 35 19.90 -12.26 -3.50
N ARG A 36 19.50 -11.36 -4.42
CA ARG A 36 18.87 -11.71 -5.70
C ARG A 36 19.77 -12.44 -6.69
N LYS A 37 21.07 -12.57 -6.45
CA LYS A 37 21.98 -13.29 -7.37
C LYS A 37 21.79 -14.80 -7.37
N GLY A 38 21.03 -15.39 -6.42
CA GLY A 38 20.59 -16.78 -6.48
C GLY A 38 19.27 -16.89 -7.26
N GLU A 39 19.34 -17.05 -8.58
CA GLU A 39 18.16 -17.08 -9.47
C GLU A 39 17.26 -18.30 -9.22
N ASN A 40 16.26 -18.15 -8.35
CA ASN A 40 15.15 -19.09 -8.24
C ASN A 40 14.21 -18.97 -9.47
N LEU A 41 13.49 -20.04 -9.81
CA LEU A 41 12.54 -20.09 -10.94
C LEU A 41 11.55 -18.92 -10.94
N LEU A 42 11.09 -18.53 -9.74
CA LEU A 42 10.21 -17.39 -9.54
C LEU A 42 10.86 -16.05 -9.93
N GLU A 43 12.13 -15.87 -9.58
CA GLU A 43 12.86 -14.65 -9.93
C GLU A 43 13.11 -14.54 -11.43
N LYS A 44 13.42 -15.65 -12.09
CA LYS A 44 13.51 -15.69 -13.57
C LYS A 44 12.22 -15.27 -14.23
N PHE A 45 11.09 -15.75 -13.72
CA PHE A 45 9.76 -15.38 -14.20
C PHE A 45 9.48 -13.88 -13.98
N LEU A 46 9.71 -13.37 -12.77
CA LEU A 46 9.52 -11.96 -12.44
C LEU A 46 10.42 -11.04 -13.29
N ASN A 47 11.69 -11.40 -13.48
CA ASN A 47 12.63 -10.66 -14.33
C ASN A 47 12.19 -10.65 -15.79
N LYS A 48 11.60 -11.74 -16.29
CA LYS A 48 11.05 -11.82 -17.64
C LYS A 48 9.83 -10.91 -17.79
N MET A 49 8.94 -10.91 -16.79
CA MET A 49 7.77 -10.02 -16.77
C MET A 49 8.19 -8.55 -16.67
N GLU A 50 9.15 -8.24 -15.83
CA GLU A 50 9.67 -6.88 -15.64
C GLU A 50 10.27 -6.32 -16.94
N ARG A 51 11.02 -7.15 -17.70
CA ARG A 51 11.55 -6.75 -19.02
C ARG A 51 10.44 -6.48 -20.03
N LYS A 52 9.35 -7.24 -19.99
CA LYS A 52 8.24 -7.10 -20.95
C LYS A 52 7.28 -5.98 -20.59
N PHE A 53 6.93 -5.85 -19.30
CA PHE A 53 5.87 -4.99 -18.81
C PHE A 53 6.36 -3.85 -17.89
N GLY A 54 7.65 -3.79 -17.58
CA GLY A 54 8.23 -2.78 -16.68
C GLY A 54 7.98 -1.35 -17.15
N ARG A 55 7.83 -1.14 -18.47
CA ARG A 55 7.48 0.17 -19.06
C ARG A 55 6.10 0.69 -18.62
N TYR A 56 5.18 -0.21 -18.25
CA TYR A 56 3.83 0.14 -17.79
C TYR A 56 3.75 0.32 -16.27
N ALA A 57 4.85 0.13 -15.56
CA ALA A 57 4.88 0.36 -14.13
C ALA A 57 4.65 1.85 -13.82
N ILE A 58 3.75 2.10 -12.88
CA ILE A 58 3.44 3.44 -12.40
C ILE A 58 4.43 3.78 -11.29
N PRO A 59 5.37 4.70 -11.51
CA PRO A 59 6.30 5.12 -10.45
C PRO A 59 5.55 5.93 -9.39
N GLY A 60 5.81 5.64 -8.12
CA GLY A 60 5.15 6.31 -7.02
C GLY A 60 3.65 5.96 -6.91
N LEU A 61 3.27 4.73 -7.22
CA LEU A 61 1.87 4.27 -7.18
C LEU A 61 1.16 4.69 -5.89
N MET A 62 1.85 4.61 -4.75
CA MET A 62 1.25 4.95 -3.46
C MET A 62 0.82 6.42 -3.34
N LYS A 63 1.45 7.35 -4.08
CA LYS A 63 1.01 8.75 -4.14
C LYS A 63 -0.41 8.86 -4.71
N TYR A 64 -0.68 8.14 -5.78
CA TYR A 64 -2.00 8.13 -6.42
C TYR A 64 -3.05 7.49 -5.51
N ILE A 65 -2.69 6.39 -4.83
CA ILE A 65 -3.58 5.75 -3.85
C ILE A 65 -3.90 6.68 -2.68
N CYS A 66 -2.91 7.40 -2.15
CA CYS A 66 -3.14 8.40 -1.10
C CYS A 66 -4.09 9.52 -1.56
N VAL A 67 -3.97 9.99 -2.80
CA VAL A 67 -4.91 10.98 -3.37
C VAL A 67 -6.33 10.38 -3.44
N LEU A 68 -6.48 9.12 -3.86
CA LEU A 68 -7.79 8.44 -3.87
C LEU A 68 -8.39 8.34 -2.47
N TYR A 69 -7.59 8.05 -1.44
CA TYR A 69 -8.07 8.01 -0.06
C TYR A 69 -8.53 9.39 0.43
N ILE A 70 -7.84 10.47 0.05
CA ILE A 70 -8.27 11.84 0.38
C ILE A 70 -9.64 12.13 -0.25
N ILE A 71 -9.81 11.79 -1.54
CA ILE A 71 -11.10 11.94 -2.23
C ILE A 71 -12.18 11.12 -1.51
N GLY A 72 -11.88 9.87 -1.13
CA GLY A 72 -12.77 8.99 -0.38
C GLY A 72 -13.20 9.57 0.96
N LEU A 73 -12.28 10.19 1.71
CA LEU A 73 -12.60 10.87 2.96
C LEU A 73 -13.56 12.02 2.75
N PHE A 74 -13.34 12.87 1.72
CA PHE A 74 -14.26 13.96 1.41
C PHE A 74 -15.67 13.46 1.05
N ILE A 75 -15.76 12.37 0.25
CA ILE A 75 -17.06 11.76 -0.09
C ILE A 75 -17.73 11.21 1.18
N ASN A 76 -16.96 10.56 2.05
CA ASN A 76 -17.49 10.00 3.30
C ASN A 76 -18.01 11.09 4.25
N ILE A 77 -17.32 12.22 4.36
CA ILE A 77 -17.76 13.37 5.17
C ILE A 77 -19.02 14.02 4.57
N ALA A 78 -19.05 14.21 3.24
CA ALA A 78 -20.16 14.86 2.56
C ALA A 78 -21.43 14.01 2.54
N SER A 79 -21.30 12.70 2.30
CA SER A 79 -22.42 11.76 2.16
C SER A 79 -21.99 10.33 2.48
N PRO A 80 -22.00 9.92 3.75
CA PRO A 80 -21.61 8.55 4.14
C PRO A 80 -22.41 7.46 3.43
N GLN A 81 -23.69 7.71 3.14
CA GLN A 81 -24.56 6.76 2.44
C GLN A 81 -24.10 6.51 1.01
N VAL A 82 -23.72 7.57 0.27
CA VAL A 82 -23.17 7.45 -1.09
C VAL A 82 -21.88 6.65 -1.07
N TYR A 83 -21.02 6.93 -0.10
CA TYR A 83 -19.76 6.26 0.08
C TYR A 83 -19.93 4.73 0.23
N TYR A 84 -20.75 4.27 1.17
CA TYR A 84 -20.98 2.84 1.40
C TYR A 84 -21.84 2.20 0.30
N TYR A 85 -22.84 2.92 -0.22
CA TYR A 85 -23.80 2.35 -1.16
C TYR A 85 -23.25 2.21 -2.58
N TYR A 86 -22.39 3.11 -3.05
CA TYR A 86 -21.91 3.13 -4.44
C TYR A 86 -20.43 2.71 -4.60
N LEU A 87 -19.58 2.91 -3.59
CA LEU A 87 -18.14 2.70 -3.71
C LEU A 87 -17.67 1.36 -3.16
N SER A 88 -18.37 0.77 -2.19
CA SER A 88 -17.95 -0.49 -1.55
C SER A 88 -17.96 -1.66 -2.51
N LEU A 89 -17.00 -2.60 -2.31
CA LEU A 89 -16.93 -3.86 -3.05
C LEU A 89 -18.10 -4.76 -2.64
N ASN A 90 -19.07 -4.93 -3.56
CA ASN A 90 -20.28 -5.72 -3.34
C ASN A 90 -20.43 -6.75 -4.47
N PRO A 91 -20.12 -8.03 -4.24
CA PRO A 91 -20.21 -9.08 -5.27
C PRO A 91 -21.58 -9.22 -5.91
N TYR A 92 -22.65 -9.13 -5.12
CA TYR A 92 -24.02 -9.25 -5.62
C TYR A 92 -24.33 -8.16 -6.67
N ARG A 93 -24.00 -6.91 -6.37
CA ARG A 93 -24.26 -5.77 -7.28
C ARG A 93 -23.35 -5.81 -8.51
N ILE A 94 -22.11 -6.29 -8.37
CA ILE A 94 -21.19 -6.46 -9.50
C ILE A 94 -21.76 -7.46 -10.50
N LEU A 95 -22.34 -8.58 -10.03
CA LEU A 95 -23.01 -9.56 -10.88
C LEU A 95 -24.26 -9.00 -11.57
N HIS A 96 -24.88 -7.95 -11.03
CA HIS A 96 -26.01 -7.25 -11.63
C HIS A 96 -25.60 -6.04 -12.51
N GLY A 97 -24.31 -5.92 -12.86
CA GLY A 97 -23.82 -4.95 -13.83
C GLY A 97 -23.09 -3.73 -13.24
N GLU A 98 -22.97 -3.59 -11.92
CA GLU A 98 -22.23 -2.49 -11.28
C GLU A 98 -20.73 -2.75 -11.22
N VAL A 99 -20.11 -2.98 -12.40
CA VAL A 99 -18.69 -3.39 -12.53
C VAL A 99 -17.69 -2.32 -12.08
N TRP A 100 -18.09 -1.03 -12.05
CA TRP A 100 -17.22 0.06 -11.57
C TRP A 100 -16.77 -0.13 -10.13
N ARG A 101 -17.51 -0.90 -9.33
CA ARG A 101 -17.16 -1.22 -7.93
C ARG A 101 -15.85 -1.97 -7.79
N LEU A 102 -15.40 -2.68 -8.85
CA LEU A 102 -14.09 -3.35 -8.88
C LEU A 102 -12.92 -2.37 -8.79
N VAL A 103 -13.14 -1.11 -9.11
CA VAL A 103 -12.13 -0.06 -9.05
C VAL A 103 -12.45 0.96 -7.94
N THR A 104 -13.72 1.33 -7.79
CA THR A 104 -14.10 2.40 -6.86
C THR A 104 -13.91 2.03 -5.39
N PHE A 105 -13.89 0.75 -5.03
CA PHE A 105 -13.60 0.36 -3.65
C PHE A 105 -12.20 0.79 -3.18
N LEU A 106 -11.25 1.01 -4.11
CA LEU A 106 -9.92 1.54 -3.79
C LEU A 106 -9.94 2.99 -3.29
N ILE A 107 -11.03 3.73 -3.55
CA ILE A 107 -11.24 5.08 -3.04
C ILE A 107 -11.61 5.04 -1.55
N GLN A 108 -12.03 3.87 -1.06
CA GLN A 108 -12.51 3.69 0.29
C GLN A 108 -11.40 3.95 1.31
N SER A 109 -11.56 5.02 2.09
CA SER A 109 -10.62 5.42 3.14
C SER A 109 -10.65 4.42 4.31
N PRO A 110 -9.50 3.99 4.83
CA PRO A 110 -9.44 3.05 5.94
C PRO A 110 -9.96 3.62 7.27
N ASN A 111 -10.05 4.94 7.42
CA ASN A 111 -10.50 5.61 8.64
C ASN A 111 -11.43 6.78 8.35
N SER A 112 -12.50 6.91 9.16
CA SER A 112 -13.44 8.03 9.11
C SER A 112 -13.02 9.21 9.99
N ASN A 113 -12.17 8.98 10.99
CA ASN A 113 -11.65 10.02 11.86
C ASN A 113 -10.49 10.75 11.20
N VAL A 114 -10.62 12.06 11.01
CA VAL A 114 -9.66 12.89 10.26
C VAL A 114 -8.23 12.83 10.84
N ILE A 115 -8.09 12.83 12.16
CA ILE A 115 -6.77 12.80 12.81
C ILE A 115 -6.07 11.47 12.55
N PHE A 116 -6.77 10.35 12.77
CA PHE A 116 -6.24 9.02 12.49
C PHE A 116 -6.02 8.81 11.00
N PHE A 117 -6.86 9.40 10.14
CA PHE A 117 -6.71 9.34 8.70
C PHE A 117 -5.40 9.97 8.22
N ILE A 118 -5.06 11.17 8.70
CA ILE A 118 -3.80 11.84 8.32
C ILE A 118 -2.59 10.98 8.71
N PHE A 119 -2.62 10.41 9.93
CA PHE A 119 -1.56 9.53 10.39
C PHE A 119 -1.46 8.26 9.52
N THR A 120 -2.60 7.62 9.25
CA THR A 120 -2.68 6.41 8.42
C THR A 120 -2.22 6.67 6.99
N LEU A 121 -2.59 7.81 6.42
CA LEU A 121 -2.17 8.22 5.09
C LEU A 121 -0.64 8.40 5.01
N TYR A 122 -0.07 9.09 6.00
CA TYR A 122 1.38 9.25 6.10
C TYR A 122 2.09 7.89 6.22
N LEU A 123 1.58 7.01 7.06
CA LEU A 123 2.12 5.68 7.27
C LEU A 123 2.12 4.88 5.96
N TYR A 124 1.00 4.78 5.26
CA TYR A 124 0.92 4.03 4.02
C TYR A 124 1.78 4.64 2.91
N TYR A 125 1.85 5.96 2.85
CA TYR A 125 2.75 6.64 1.93
C TYR A 125 4.21 6.26 2.18
N MET A 126 4.65 6.30 3.43
CA MET A 126 6.00 5.93 3.83
C MET A 126 6.31 4.46 3.54
N LEU A 127 5.40 3.54 3.92
CA LEU A 127 5.54 2.11 3.66
C LEU A 127 5.65 1.84 2.15
N GLY A 128 4.74 2.40 1.37
CA GLY A 128 4.73 2.19 -0.08
C GLY A 128 5.97 2.73 -0.78
N GLN A 129 6.42 3.92 -0.41
CA GLN A 129 7.65 4.51 -0.96
C GLN A 129 8.88 3.65 -0.64
N THR A 130 8.97 3.18 0.60
CA THR A 130 10.11 2.34 1.03
C THR A 130 10.10 0.98 0.33
N LEU A 131 8.96 0.33 0.22
CA LEU A 131 8.82 -0.95 -0.50
C LEU A 131 9.12 -0.78 -1.99
N GLU A 132 8.63 0.30 -2.62
CA GLU A 132 8.93 0.60 -4.02
C GLU A 132 10.42 0.86 -4.23
N HIS A 133 11.09 1.55 -3.30
CA HIS A 133 12.53 1.79 -3.38
C HIS A 133 13.34 0.48 -3.30
N VAL A 134 12.92 -0.48 -2.47
CA VAL A 134 13.60 -1.77 -2.30
C VAL A 134 13.34 -2.72 -3.46
N TRP A 135 12.09 -2.86 -3.88
CA TRP A 135 11.67 -3.83 -4.89
C TRP A 135 11.76 -3.30 -6.33
N GLY A 136 11.66 -2.00 -6.51
CA GLY A 136 11.45 -1.33 -7.78
C GLY A 136 9.96 -1.16 -8.09
N ALA A 137 9.63 -0.14 -8.92
CA ALA A 137 8.26 0.24 -9.24
C ALA A 137 7.43 -0.91 -9.81
N PHE A 138 7.99 -1.71 -10.73
CA PHE A 138 7.24 -2.80 -11.37
C PHE A 138 6.81 -3.87 -10.37
N ARG A 139 7.71 -4.33 -9.51
CA ARG A 139 7.42 -5.40 -8.54
C ARG A 139 6.47 -4.91 -7.46
N PHE A 140 6.61 -3.66 -7.03
CA PHE A 140 5.69 -3.04 -6.08
C PHE A 140 4.28 -2.94 -6.67
N ASN A 141 4.14 -2.48 -7.91
CA ASN A 141 2.85 -2.42 -8.59
C ASN A 141 2.22 -3.81 -8.74
N LEU A 142 3.03 -4.80 -9.15
CA LEU A 142 2.56 -6.18 -9.27
C LEU A 142 2.04 -6.72 -7.93
N TYR A 143 2.75 -6.45 -6.84
CA TYR A 143 2.34 -6.85 -5.49
C TYR A 143 1.02 -6.19 -5.10
N TYR A 144 0.91 -4.87 -5.30
CA TYR A 144 -0.29 -4.11 -4.95
C TYR A 144 -1.52 -4.58 -5.76
N PHE A 145 -1.38 -4.70 -7.08
CA PHE A 145 -2.47 -5.16 -7.93
C PHE A 145 -2.84 -6.64 -7.69
N ALA A 146 -1.87 -7.48 -7.34
CA ALA A 146 -2.16 -8.84 -6.88
C ALA A 146 -3.00 -8.83 -5.60
N GLY A 147 -2.69 -7.97 -4.63
CA GLY A 147 -3.49 -7.78 -3.43
C GLY A 147 -4.93 -7.35 -3.74
N VAL A 148 -5.10 -6.38 -4.66
CA VAL A 148 -6.42 -5.95 -5.15
C VAL A 148 -7.18 -7.13 -5.75
N LEU A 149 -6.54 -7.90 -6.63
CA LEU A 149 -7.15 -9.04 -7.29
C LEU A 149 -7.57 -10.13 -6.28
N PHE A 150 -6.70 -10.45 -5.31
CA PHE A 150 -7.02 -11.42 -4.27
C PHE A 150 -8.17 -10.96 -3.36
N THR A 151 -8.26 -9.66 -3.05
CA THR A 151 -9.39 -9.10 -2.29
C THR A 151 -10.70 -9.25 -3.06
N ILE A 152 -10.70 -8.99 -4.37
CA ILE A 152 -11.87 -9.17 -5.23
C ILE A 152 -12.26 -10.66 -5.27
N ILE A 153 -11.33 -11.56 -5.57
CA ILE A 153 -11.59 -13.01 -5.60
C ILE A 153 -12.11 -13.49 -4.25
N GLY A 154 -11.48 -13.09 -3.15
CA GLY A 154 -11.90 -13.44 -1.79
C GLY A 154 -13.32 -12.99 -1.50
N SER A 155 -13.71 -11.77 -1.90
CA SER A 155 -15.07 -11.26 -1.76
C SER A 155 -16.10 -12.13 -2.49
N PHE A 156 -15.80 -12.55 -3.73
CA PHE A 156 -16.67 -13.45 -4.50
C PHE A 156 -16.75 -14.85 -3.88
N VAL A 157 -15.62 -15.42 -3.45
CA VAL A 157 -15.58 -16.75 -2.81
C VAL A 157 -16.46 -16.75 -1.55
N VAL A 158 -16.31 -15.75 -0.69
CA VAL A 158 -17.12 -15.62 0.53
C VAL A 158 -18.60 -15.48 0.18
N TYR A 159 -18.94 -14.68 -0.81
CA TYR A 159 -20.31 -14.52 -1.28
C TYR A 159 -20.92 -15.85 -1.78
N PHE A 160 -20.20 -16.62 -2.59
CA PHE A 160 -20.69 -17.91 -3.10
C PHE A 160 -20.81 -18.99 -2.02
N MET A 161 -19.93 -18.93 -1.00
CA MET A 161 -19.96 -19.91 0.10
C MET A 161 -21.05 -19.63 1.13
N THR A 162 -21.30 -18.35 1.45
CA THR A 162 -22.18 -17.96 2.55
C THR A 162 -23.53 -17.41 2.10
N GLY A 163 -23.65 -17.00 0.83
CA GLY A 163 -24.81 -16.24 0.32
C GLY A 163 -24.94 -14.83 0.91
N GLN A 164 -24.03 -14.44 1.78
CA GLN A 164 -24.03 -13.15 2.47
C GLN A 164 -23.11 -12.16 1.77
N VAL A 165 -23.53 -10.90 1.71
CA VAL A 165 -22.70 -9.83 1.17
C VAL A 165 -21.91 -9.18 2.30
N TYR A 166 -20.60 -9.41 2.29
CA TYR A 166 -19.68 -8.70 3.15
C TYR A 166 -19.05 -7.54 2.37
N LEU A 167 -19.19 -6.34 2.89
CA LEU A 167 -18.58 -5.15 2.29
C LEU A 167 -17.08 -5.18 2.60
N MET A 168 -16.29 -5.50 1.59
CA MET A 168 -14.83 -5.48 1.72
C MET A 168 -14.28 -4.12 1.29
N ASP A 169 -13.30 -3.66 2.04
CA ASP A 169 -12.56 -2.42 1.81
C ASP A 169 -11.08 -2.70 1.51
N THR A 170 -10.25 -1.66 1.57
CA THR A 170 -8.82 -1.74 1.32
C THR A 170 -7.99 -2.24 2.52
N TYR A 171 -8.64 -2.60 3.64
CA TYR A 171 -7.96 -3.03 4.87
C TYR A 171 -6.95 -4.16 4.63
N TYR A 172 -7.36 -5.24 3.98
CA TYR A 172 -6.48 -6.39 3.73
C TYR A 172 -5.29 -6.07 2.83
N ILE A 173 -5.47 -5.16 1.86
CA ILE A 173 -4.39 -4.70 0.97
C ILE A 173 -3.37 -3.92 1.80
N ASN A 174 -3.84 -3.00 2.62
CA ASN A 174 -3.02 -2.16 3.48
C ASN A 174 -2.29 -2.97 4.56
N MET A 175 -2.98 -3.94 5.16
CA MET A 175 -2.39 -4.90 6.10
C MET A 175 -1.28 -5.72 5.43
N SER A 176 -1.49 -6.19 4.21
CA SER A 176 -0.45 -6.92 3.47
C SER A 176 0.79 -6.08 3.19
N LEU A 177 0.63 -4.79 2.88
CA LEU A 177 1.74 -3.84 2.73
C LEU A 177 2.53 -3.68 4.03
N PHE A 178 1.81 -3.56 5.15
CA PHE A 178 2.43 -3.46 6.47
C PHE A 178 3.22 -4.73 6.81
N LEU A 179 2.65 -5.91 6.59
CA LEU A 179 3.32 -7.20 6.82
C LEU A 179 4.55 -7.37 5.91
N ALA A 180 4.45 -6.99 4.64
CA ALA A 180 5.58 -7.02 3.71
C ALA A 180 6.73 -6.12 4.19
N PHE A 181 6.40 -4.93 4.69
CA PHE A 181 7.37 -4.02 5.27
C PHE A 181 8.00 -4.59 6.54
N ALA A 182 7.19 -5.13 7.45
CA ALA A 182 7.65 -5.76 8.69
C ALA A 182 8.59 -6.96 8.42
N PHE A 183 8.32 -7.71 7.36
CA PHE A 183 9.16 -8.83 6.95
C PHE A 183 10.53 -8.38 6.42
N ILE A 184 10.58 -7.27 5.70
CA ILE A 184 11.83 -6.72 5.15
C ILE A 184 12.64 -5.98 6.22
N PHE A 185 11.95 -5.28 7.12
CA PHE A 185 12.54 -4.39 8.11
C PHE A 185 12.13 -4.75 9.56
N PRO A 186 12.41 -5.97 10.05
CA PRO A 186 11.89 -6.43 11.34
C PRO A 186 12.42 -5.64 12.54
N ASP A 187 13.62 -5.07 12.42
CA ASP A 187 14.29 -4.34 13.49
C ASP A 187 14.14 -2.81 13.41
N MET A 188 13.33 -2.33 12.45
CA MET A 188 13.01 -0.91 12.42
C MET A 188 12.04 -0.55 13.53
N GLU A 189 12.29 0.59 14.17
CA GLU A 189 11.40 1.18 15.16
C GLU A 189 10.53 2.22 14.49
N MET A 190 9.21 2.06 14.62
CA MET A 190 8.23 3.08 14.22
C MET A 190 7.74 3.81 15.44
N LEU A 191 7.66 5.14 15.34
CA LEU A 191 7.05 5.96 16.37
C LEU A 191 5.53 5.87 16.23
N LEU A 192 4.90 5.05 17.05
CA LEU A 192 3.45 4.97 17.11
C LEU A 192 2.92 6.30 17.68
N MET A 193 2.11 7.02 16.88
CA MET A 193 1.57 8.34 17.23
C MET A 193 2.64 9.36 17.67
N PHE A 194 3.88 9.26 17.16
CA PHE A 194 5.04 10.12 17.49
C PHE A 194 5.53 10.03 18.96
N LEU A 195 4.98 9.14 19.78
CA LEU A 195 5.27 9.07 21.22
C LEU A 195 6.02 7.79 21.62
N ILE A 196 5.69 6.64 21.06
CA ILE A 196 6.20 5.34 21.51
C ILE A 196 7.01 4.66 20.40
N PRO A 197 8.33 4.46 20.56
CA PRO A 197 9.13 3.69 19.62
C PRO A 197 8.84 2.20 19.80
N ILE A 198 8.10 1.60 18.86
CA ILE A 198 7.78 0.16 18.86
C ILE A 198 8.49 -0.48 17.67
N LYS A 199 9.13 -1.63 17.91
CA LYS A 199 9.69 -2.44 16.81
C LYS A 199 8.55 -3.02 15.98
N ILE A 200 8.65 -2.85 14.68
CA ILE A 200 7.61 -3.23 13.71
C ILE A 200 7.21 -4.70 13.82
N LYS A 201 8.16 -5.58 14.15
CA LYS A 201 7.87 -7.00 14.36
C LYS A 201 6.81 -7.27 15.44
N TRP A 202 6.77 -6.47 16.52
CA TRP A 202 5.78 -6.63 17.58
C TRP A 202 4.39 -6.19 17.12
N LEU A 203 4.31 -5.11 16.33
CA LEU A 203 3.04 -4.69 15.71
C LEU A 203 2.50 -5.75 14.74
N ALA A 204 3.36 -6.37 13.95
CA ALA A 204 2.98 -7.41 13.00
C ALA A 204 2.49 -8.72 13.66
N TYR A 205 2.81 -8.94 14.94
CA TYR A 205 2.30 -10.08 15.72
C TYR A 205 0.95 -9.78 16.40
N LEU A 206 0.60 -8.49 16.55
CA LEU A 206 -0.63 -8.04 17.20
C LEU A 206 -1.81 -7.86 16.24
N ASP A 207 -1.55 -7.79 14.93
CA ASP A 207 -2.52 -7.57 13.86
C ASP A 207 -2.97 -8.90 13.25
#